data_8662e72c018cc88fca1f38d38e162a05
#
_entry.id   8662e72c018cc88fca1f38d38e162a05
#
_cell.length_a   1.000
_cell.length_b   1.000
_cell.length_c   1.000
_cell.angle_alpha   90.00
_cell.angle_beta   90.00
_cell.angle_gamma   90.00
#
_symmetry.space_group_name_H-M   'P 1'
#
loop_
_entity.id
_entity.type
_entity.pdbx_description
1 polymer ?
#
loop_
_entity_poly.entity_id
_entity_poly.type
_entity_poly.pdbx_seq_one_letter_code
_entity_poly.pdbx_strand_id
1 'polypeptide(L)'
;NSKYELIPVAEKQLLEIVFITSYPPRECGIATYTQDLKKAIQEKFGNTFSLKVCALETTGENYDYPEEVKYKLNSDAEANFSELAIKINADKNIAMVFLQHEFGLFGGVYGNFLLKFMKHLKRPITTTFHTVLPNPDDKLKEVVRKIADYSDFLVVMTDISKTILMTNYGIAERKISVISHGTHLVASFDNLQHKTKNQFSDRVVLTTFGLLNEGKSIETALDALPQIIEKFPNVIYLIIGKTHPEVIKREGEKYRNFLYEKVQNLHLENNVRFINKYLSLDELMDYLQRTKIYLFTSKDPNQAVS
;
A
#
# COMPACT_ATOMS: atom_id res chain seq x y z
N ASN A 1 -34.89 -18.79 -49.09
CA ASN A 1 -34.25 -17.68 -48.35
C ASN A 1 -34.69 -17.72 -46.90
N SER A 2 -34.01 -18.52 -46.08
CA SER A 2 -34.22 -18.55 -44.63
C SER A 2 -33.31 -17.45 -44.00
N LYS A 3 -33.91 -16.38 -43.51
CA LYS A 3 -33.26 -15.40 -42.67
C LYS A 3 -33.18 -15.96 -41.26
N TYR A 4 -32.04 -16.49 -40.88
CA TYR A 4 -31.74 -16.70 -39.49
C TYR A 4 -31.35 -15.34 -38.92
N GLU A 5 -32.26 -14.67 -38.20
CA GLU A 5 -31.90 -13.57 -37.32
C GLU A 5 -31.08 -14.15 -36.16
N LEU A 6 -29.81 -13.75 -36.09
CA LEU A 6 -28.99 -14.03 -34.93
C LEU A 6 -29.60 -13.27 -33.74
N ILE A 7 -30.22 -13.99 -32.82
CA ILE A 7 -30.63 -13.43 -31.53
C ILE A 7 -29.36 -13.00 -30.84
N PRO A 8 -29.21 -11.71 -30.50
CA PRO A 8 -28.03 -11.28 -29.75
C PRO A 8 -28.01 -12.05 -28.44
N VAL A 9 -26.96 -12.83 -28.21
CA VAL A 9 -26.72 -13.47 -26.93
C VAL A 9 -26.52 -12.31 -25.97
N ALA A 10 -27.44 -12.12 -25.02
CA ALA A 10 -27.30 -11.12 -23.97
C ALA A 10 -25.94 -11.34 -23.29
N GLU A 11 -25.05 -10.37 -23.35
CA GLU A 11 -23.76 -10.42 -22.66
C GLU A 11 -24.04 -10.71 -21.17
N LYS A 12 -23.58 -11.86 -20.71
CA LYS A 12 -23.75 -12.27 -19.32
C LYS A 12 -23.02 -11.25 -18.44
N GLN A 13 -23.77 -10.41 -17.75
CA GLN A 13 -23.19 -9.42 -16.85
C GLN A 13 -22.37 -10.15 -15.77
N LEU A 14 -21.06 -9.82 -15.69
CA LEU A 14 -20.16 -10.45 -14.74
C LEU A 14 -20.48 -9.97 -13.32
N LEU A 15 -20.36 -10.89 -12.36
CA LEU A 15 -20.39 -10.51 -10.95
C LEU A 15 -19.20 -9.60 -10.60
N GLU A 16 -19.47 -8.59 -9.79
CA GLU A 16 -18.48 -7.59 -9.40
C GLU A 16 -17.88 -7.90 -8.03
N ILE A 17 -16.57 -7.75 -7.94
CA ILE A 17 -15.82 -7.68 -6.68
C ILE A 17 -15.40 -6.22 -6.49
N VAL A 18 -15.83 -5.60 -5.39
CA VAL A 18 -15.51 -4.20 -5.10
C VAL A 18 -14.39 -4.10 -4.08
N PHE A 19 -13.27 -3.48 -4.48
CA PHE A 19 -12.16 -3.16 -3.59
C PHE A 19 -12.39 -1.80 -2.92
N ILE A 20 -12.41 -1.74 -1.59
CA ILE A 20 -12.43 -0.48 -0.83
C ILE A 20 -11.01 -0.19 -0.37
N THR A 21 -10.42 0.88 -0.91
CA THR A 21 -8.98 1.11 -0.83
C THR A 21 -8.60 2.53 -1.25
N SER A 22 -7.39 2.98 -0.94
CA SER A 22 -6.74 4.02 -1.73
C SER A 22 -6.38 3.48 -3.11
N TYR A 23 -6.43 4.32 -4.17
CA TYR A 23 -6.20 3.84 -5.53
C TYR A 23 -5.43 4.88 -6.37
N PRO A 24 -4.60 4.47 -7.35
CA PRO A 24 -3.93 5.43 -8.22
C PRO A 24 -4.94 6.34 -8.96
N PRO A 25 -4.60 7.63 -9.17
CA PRO A 25 -3.27 8.22 -9.09
C PRO A 25 -2.82 8.70 -7.70
N ARG A 26 -3.54 8.37 -6.61
CA ARG A 26 -3.05 8.65 -5.25
C ARG A 26 -1.74 7.90 -5.00
N GLU A 27 -0.67 8.63 -4.66
CA GLU A 27 0.66 8.08 -4.35
C GLU A 27 0.64 7.42 -2.95
N CYS A 28 0.38 6.11 -2.92
CA CYS A 28 0.24 5.34 -1.68
C CYS A 28 0.61 3.87 -1.93
N GLY A 29 1.35 3.24 -1.00
CA GLY A 29 1.72 1.82 -1.11
C GLY A 29 0.52 0.88 -1.22
N ILE A 30 -0.57 1.16 -0.49
CA ILE A 30 -1.81 0.37 -0.55
C ILE A 30 -2.51 0.52 -1.91
N ALA A 31 -2.42 1.71 -2.52
CA ALA A 31 -2.96 1.94 -3.86
C ALA A 31 -2.25 1.05 -4.90
N THR A 32 -0.91 1.02 -4.85
CA THR A 32 -0.09 0.14 -5.71
C THR A 32 -0.38 -1.33 -5.43
N TYR A 33 -0.41 -1.73 -4.16
CA TYR A 33 -0.75 -3.09 -3.76
C TYR A 33 -2.11 -3.54 -4.33
N THR A 34 -3.13 -2.70 -4.24
CA THR A 34 -4.46 -3.04 -4.76
C THR A 34 -4.45 -3.18 -6.28
N GLN A 35 -3.71 -2.33 -6.99
CA GLN A 35 -3.57 -2.43 -8.44
C GLN A 35 -2.90 -3.75 -8.84
N ASP A 36 -1.82 -4.13 -8.15
CA ASP A 36 -1.12 -5.39 -8.38
C ASP A 36 -1.98 -6.60 -8.05
N LEU A 37 -2.72 -6.57 -6.93
CA LEU A 37 -3.63 -7.63 -6.54
C LEU A 37 -4.76 -7.81 -7.57
N LYS A 38 -5.37 -6.72 -8.06
CA LYS A 38 -6.36 -6.76 -9.14
C LYS A 38 -5.79 -7.40 -10.39
N LYS A 39 -4.59 -6.99 -10.80
CA LYS A 39 -3.89 -7.57 -11.95
C LYS A 39 -3.67 -9.07 -11.78
N ALA A 40 -3.17 -9.52 -10.63
CA ALA A 40 -2.95 -10.92 -10.34
C ALA A 40 -4.27 -11.75 -10.35
N ILE A 41 -5.36 -11.21 -9.81
CA ILE A 41 -6.69 -11.85 -9.88
C ILE A 41 -7.16 -11.95 -11.32
N GLN A 42 -7.01 -10.90 -12.12
CA GLN A 42 -7.37 -10.89 -13.53
C GLN A 42 -6.55 -11.90 -14.33
N GLU A 43 -5.25 -11.98 -14.10
CA GLU A 43 -4.37 -12.98 -14.77
C GLU A 43 -4.74 -14.41 -14.38
N LYS A 44 -5.12 -14.65 -13.12
CA LYS A 44 -5.46 -15.99 -12.62
C LYS A 44 -6.85 -16.46 -13.05
N PHE A 45 -7.85 -15.57 -13.02
CA PHE A 45 -9.27 -15.91 -13.22
C PHE A 45 -9.86 -15.37 -14.52
N GLY A 46 -9.09 -14.62 -15.31
CA GLY A 46 -9.55 -14.01 -16.57
C GLY A 46 -10.79 -13.14 -16.37
N ASN A 47 -11.76 -13.28 -17.24
CA ASN A 47 -13.03 -12.53 -17.21
C ASN A 47 -14.13 -13.20 -16.37
N THR A 48 -13.77 -13.93 -15.30
CA THR A 48 -14.76 -14.55 -14.41
C THR A 48 -15.50 -13.51 -13.57
N PHE A 49 -14.81 -12.44 -13.17
CA PHE A 49 -15.33 -11.34 -12.35
C PHE A 49 -14.98 -9.99 -12.96
N SER A 50 -15.84 -9.00 -12.71
CA SER A 50 -15.52 -7.59 -12.93
C SER A 50 -14.93 -7.00 -11.65
N LEU A 51 -13.70 -6.48 -11.71
CA LEU A 51 -12.98 -5.94 -10.55
C LEU A 51 -13.16 -4.42 -10.50
N LYS A 52 -14.02 -3.96 -9.60
CA LYS A 52 -14.34 -2.53 -9.39
C LYS A 52 -13.68 -2.00 -8.12
N VAL A 53 -13.56 -0.68 -8.04
CA VAL A 53 -12.92 0.01 -6.92
C VAL A 53 -13.86 1.05 -6.33
N CYS A 54 -13.86 1.15 -5.01
CA CYS A 54 -14.28 2.31 -4.25
C CYS A 54 -13.02 3.01 -3.75
N ALA A 55 -12.67 4.13 -4.36
CA ALA A 55 -11.47 4.89 -4.00
C ALA A 55 -11.72 5.76 -2.77
N LEU A 56 -10.81 5.68 -1.80
CA LEU A 56 -10.82 6.50 -0.59
C LEU A 56 -10.14 7.83 -0.86
N GLU A 57 -10.81 8.93 -0.55
CA GLU A 57 -10.31 10.30 -0.63
C GLU A 57 -10.45 10.98 0.73
N THR A 58 -9.65 11.99 0.99
CA THR A 58 -9.84 12.94 2.10
C THR A 58 -10.41 14.25 1.58
N THR A 59 -10.93 15.07 2.47
CA THR A 59 -11.49 16.37 2.09
C THR A 59 -10.44 17.22 1.37
N GLY A 60 -10.81 17.74 0.19
CA GLY A 60 -9.93 18.53 -0.67
C GLY A 60 -9.09 17.72 -1.66
N GLU A 61 -9.10 16.39 -1.58
CA GLU A 61 -8.58 15.54 -2.64
C GLU A 61 -9.62 15.35 -3.75
N ASN A 62 -9.17 15.39 -4.98
CA ASN A 62 -9.99 15.09 -6.15
C ASN A 62 -9.06 14.56 -7.24
N TYR A 63 -9.16 13.28 -7.51
CA TYR A 63 -8.34 12.60 -8.50
C TYR A 63 -9.17 12.22 -9.72
N ASP A 64 -8.52 12.25 -10.89
CA ASP A 64 -9.08 11.71 -12.13
C ASP A 64 -8.78 10.20 -12.17
N TYR A 65 -9.76 9.40 -11.76
CA TYR A 65 -9.63 7.96 -11.66
C TYR A 65 -9.98 7.25 -12.96
N PRO A 66 -9.37 6.08 -13.21
CA PRO A 66 -9.75 5.22 -14.32
C PRO A 66 -11.17 4.64 -14.15
N GLU A 67 -11.73 4.13 -15.25
CA GLU A 67 -13.13 3.66 -15.35
C GLU A 67 -13.51 2.55 -14.34
N GLU A 68 -12.55 1.75 -13.91
CA GLU A 68 -12.81 0.73 -12.89
C GLU A 68 -13.15 1.28 -11.51
N VAL A 69 -12.90 2.57 -11.24
CA VAL A 69 -13.32 3.22 -10.00
C VAL A 69 -14.81 3.58 -10.09
N LYS A 70 -15.63 2.71 -9.55
CA LYS A 70 -17.09 2.80 -9.55
C LYS A 70 -17.64 3.75 -8.49
N TYR A 71 -16.95 3.84 -7.35
CA TYR A 71 -17.34 4.68 -6.21
C TYR A 71 -16.16 5.50 -5.71
N LYS A 72 -16.48 6.67 -5.15
CA LYS A 72 -15.54 7.49 -4.37
C LYS A 72 -16.12 7.65 -2.97
N LEU A 73 -15.28 7.55 -1.94
CA LEU A 73 -15.66 7.72 -0.55
C LEU A 73 -14.76 8.75 0.12
N ASN A 74 -15.34 9.90 0.50
CA ASN A 74 -14.64 10.82 1.40
C ASN A 74 -14.61 10.22 2.81
N SER A 75 -13.41 9.83 3.25
CA SER A 75 -13.18 9.13 4.52
C SER A 75 -13.25 10.02 5.75
N ASP A 76 -13.26 11.35 5.58
CA ASP A 76 -13.37 12.29 6.70
C ASP A 76 -14.81 12.46 7.19
N ALA A 77 -15.81 12.02 6.42
CA ALA A 77 -17.22 12.16 6.76
C ALA A 77 -17.85 10.81 7.12
N GLU A 78 -18.14 10.59 8.40
CA GLU A 78 -18.69 9.32 8.90
C GLU A 78 -19.99 8.89 8.22
N ALA A 79 -20.87 9.83 7.85
CA ALA A 79 -22.13 9.55 7.17
C ALA A 79 -21.96 8.83 5.84
N ASN A 80 -20.91 9.18 5.09
CA ASN A 80 -20.62 8.60 3.76
C ASN A 80 -20.45 7.07 3.80
N PHE A 81 -19.97 6.54 4.93
CA PHE A 81 -19.78 5.10 5.11
C PHE A 81 -21.09 4.32 5.10
N SER A 82 -22.13 4.84 5.78
CA SER A 82 -23.46 4.23 5.76
C SER A 82 -24.11 4.34 4.37
N GLU A 83 -23.95 5.47 3.69
CA GLU A 83 -24.45 5.67 2.33
C GLU A 83 -23.80 4.73 1.32
N LEU A 84 -22.48 4.51 1.43
CA LEU A 84 -21.77 3.55 0.59
C LEU A 84 -22.31 2.13 0.78
N ALA A 85 -22.56 1.71 2.03
CA ALA A 85 -23.14 0.40 2.30
C ALA A 85 -24.52 0.23 1.64
N ILE A 86 -25.36 1.27 1.68
CA ILE A 86 -26.68 1.26 1.03
C ILE A 86 -26.52 1.12 -0.49
N LYS A 87 -25.61 1.87 -1.11
CA LYS A 87 -25.34 1.81 -2.57
C LYS A 87 -24.87 0.41 -2.99
N ILE A 88 -23.90 -0.17 -2.24
CA ILE A 88 -23.37 -1.51 -2.52
C ILE A 88 -24.44 -2.58 -2.33
N ASN A 89 -25.28 -2.48 -1.30
CA ASN A 89 -26.36 -3.45 -1.07
C ASN A 89 -27.43 -3.42 -2.17
N ALA A 90 -27.73 -2.24 -2.72
CA ALA A 90 -28.72 -2.06 -3.76
C ALA A 90 -28.24 -2.61 -5.13
N ASP A 91 -26.94 -2.68 -5.34
CA ASP A 91 -26.37 -3.19 -6.59
C ASP A 91 -26.29 -4.72 -6.57
N LYS A 92 -27.17 -5.36 -7.37
CA LYS A 92 -27.27 -6.81 -7.44
C LYS A 92 -26.05 -7.49 -8.10
N ASN A 93 -25.25 -6.74 -8.86
CA ASN A 93 -24.07 -7.27 -9.53
C ASN A 93 -22.92 -7.47 -8.56
N ILE A 94 -22.89 -6.74 -7.43
CA ILE A 94 -21.80 -6.83 -6.44
C ILE A 94 -21.97 -8.12 -5.65
N ALA A 95 -21.03 -9.04 -5.82
CA ALA A 95 -21.00 -10.33 -5.15
C ALA A 95 -20.32 -10.26 -3.78
N MET A 96 -19.22 -9.49 -3.68
CA MET A 96 -18.44 -9.37 -2.44
C MET A 96 -17.60 -8.10 -2.41
N VAL A 97 -17.06 -7.81 -1.23
CA VAL A 97 -16.18 -6.66 -0.97
C VAL A 97 -14.81 -7.14 -0.48
N PHE A 98 -13.76 -6.58 -1.05
CA PHE A 98 -12.39 -6.68 -0.55
C PHE A 98 -11.98 -5.34 0.08
N LEU A 99 -11.79 -5.34 1.38
CA LEU A 99 -11.38 -4.17 2.15
C LEU A 99 -9.87 -4.20 2.39
N GLN A 100 -9.17 -3.15 1.96
CA GLN A 100 -7.76 -2.94 2.26
C GLN A 100 -7.65 -2.02 3.48
N HIS A 101 -7.43 -2.61 4.66
CA HIS A 101 -7.45 -1.88 5.91
C HIS A 101 -6.09 -1.31 6.28
N GLU A 102 -6.06 0.00 6.51
CA GLU A 102 -4.99 0.71 7.20
C GLU A 102 -5.64 1.79 8.09
N PHE A 103 -5.18 1.95 9.32
CA PHE A 103 -5.80 2.82 10.33
C PHE A 103 -5.96 4.27 9.86
N GLY A 104 -4.99 4.78 9.11
CA GLY A 104 -4.99 6.15 8.59
C GLY A 104 -5.93 6.41 7.40
N LEU A 105 -6.58 5.38 6.84
CA LEU A 105 -7.41 5.54 5.64
C LEU A 105 -8.89 5.82 5.91
N PHE A 106 -9.39 5.57 7.12
CA PHE A 106 -10.84 5.46 7.36
C PHE A 106 -11.38 6.47 8.37
N GLY A 107 -10.83 7.59 8.56
CA GLY A 107 -11.35 8.65 9.44
C GLY A 107 -11.70 8.21 10.88
N GLY A 108 -11.89 9.17 11.76
CA GLY A 108 -12.15 8.90 13.17
C GLY A 108 -10.95 8.35 13.93
N VAL A 109 -11.20 7.80 15.14
CA VAL A 109 -10.12 7.23 15.96
C VAL A 109 -9.86 5.79 15.52
N TYR A 110 -8.63 5.51 15.11
CA TYR A 110 -8.23 4.21 14.57
C TYR A 110 -9.07 3.76 13.36
N GLY A 111 -9.59 4.71 12.55
CA GLY A 111 -10.40 4.37 11.38
C GLY A 111 -11.82 3.88 11.70
N ASN A 112 -12.37 4.20 12.89
CA ASN A 112 -13.62 3.65 13.37
C ASN A 112 -14.86 4.05 12.55
N PHE A 113 -14.79 5.07 11.66
CA PHE A 113 -15.90 5.39 10.75
C PHE A 113 -16.23 4.22 9.82
N LEU A 114 -15.23 3.40 9.49
CA LEU A 114 -15.41 2.16 8.73
C LEU A 114 -16.48 1.24 9.33
N LEU A 115 -16.62 1.21 10.66
CA LEU A 115 -17.58 0.34 11.34
C LEU A 115 -19.03 0.66 10.94
N LYS A 116 -19.34 1.90 10.55
CA LYS A 116 -20.66 2.26 10.02
C LYS A 116 -20.96 1.57 8.69
N PHE A 117 -19.96 1.49 7.81
CA PHE A 117 -20.07 0.75 6.56
C PHE A 117 -20.27 -0.74 6.82
N MET A 118 -19.39 -1.35 7.60
CA MET A 118 -19.39 -2.79 7.84
C MET A 118 -20.67 -3.27 8.52
N LYS A 119 -21.18 -2.51 9.49
CA LYS A 119 -22.44 -2.82 10.19
C LYS A 119 -23.65 -2.89 9.27
N HIS A 120 -23.69 -2.07 8.21
CA HIS A 120 -24.82 -2.00 7.29
C HIS A 120 -24.62 -2.82 6.01
N LEU A 121 -23.42 -3.33 5.75
CA LEU A 121 -23.12 -4.14 4.57
C LEU A 121 -23.83 -5.49 4.66
N LYS A 122 -24.45 -5.91 3.55
CA LYS A 122 -25.12 -7.22 3.38
C LYS A 122 -24.40 -8.14 2.39
N ARG A 123 -23.22 -7.76 1.96
CA ARG A 123 -22.39 -8.56 1.05
C ARG A 123 -21.25 -9.21 1.84
N PRO A 124 -20.78 -10.40 1.44
CA PRO A 124 -19.56 -10.99 2.00
C PRO A 124 -18.41 -10.02 1.92
N ILE A 125 -17.60 -9.95 2.99
CA ILE A 125 -16.45 -9.06 3.07
C ILE A 125 -15.21 -9.80 3.56
N THR A 126 -14.12 -9.63 2.81
CA THR A 126 -12.78 -10.03 3.22
C THR A 126 -11.96 -8.78 3.54
N THR A 127 -11.38 -8.72 4.74
CA THR A 127 -10.54 -7.60 5.17
C THR A 127 -9.08 -8.01 5.19
N THR A 128 -8.24 -7.27 4.45
CA THR A 128 -6.79 -7.38 4.52
C THR A 128 -6.24 -6.31 5.46
N PHE A 129 -5.57 -6.71 6.54
CA PHE A 129 -4.86 -5.79 7.42
C PHE A 129 -3.45 -5.53 6.90
N HIS A 130 -3.14 -4.29 6.53
CA HIS A 130 -1.80 -3.87 6.14
C HIS A 130 -0.91 -3.58 7.35
N THR A 131 -1.52 -3.19 8.47
CA THR A 131 -0.86 -2.99 9.76
C THR A 131 -1.62 -3.71 10.86
N VAL A 132 -0.91 -4.42 11.73
CA VAL A 132 -1.42 -5.02 12.96
C VAL A 132 -0.55 -4.55 14.11
N LEU A 133 -1.11 -3.68 14.97
CA LEU A 133 -0.38 -3.07 16.08
C LEU A 133 -0.35 -4.00 17.30
N PRO A 134 0.83 -4.30 17.88
CA PRO A 134 0.93 -5.01 19.14
C PRO A 134 0.53 -4.10 20.31
N ASN A 135 0.18 -4.70 21.45
CA ASN A 135 -0.14 -3.99 22.69
C ASN A 135 -1.22 -2.89 22.53
N PRO A 136 -2.40 -3.23 21.97
CA PRO A 136 -3.45 -2.24 21.72
C PRO A 136 -3.98 -1.67 23.03
N ASP A 137 -4.35 -0.39 23.03
CA ASP A 137 -5.25 0.14 24.03
C ASP A 137 -6.67 -0.43 23.84
N ASP A 138 -7.56 -0.19 24.81
CA ASP A 138 -8.92 -0.74 24.78
C ASP A 138 -9.71 -0.28 23.55
N LYS A 139 -9.50 0.95 23.11
CA LYS A 139 -10.21 1.53 21.97
C LYS A 139 -9.77 0.93 20.65
N LEU A 140 -8.46 0.78 20.44
CA LEU A 140 -7.89 0.09 19.28
C LEU A 140 -8.35 -1.37 19.25
N LYS A 141 -8.32 -2.03 20.42
CA LYS A 141 -8.76 -3.42 20.55
C LYS A 141 -10.23 -3.59 20.20
N GLU A 142 -11.09 -2.68 20.64
CA GLU A 142 -12.51 -2.67 20.29
C GLU A 142 -12.73 -2.51 18.78
N VAL A 143 -12.06 -1.54 18.15
CA VAL A 143 -12.19 -1.27 16.71
C VAL A 143 -11.78 -2.49 15.89
N VAL A 144 -10.60 -3.06 16.15
CA VAL A 144 -10.09 -4.22 15.41
C VAL A 144 -10.97 -5.45 15.60
N ARG A 145 -11.47 -5.69 16.82
CA ARG A 145 -12.43 -6.78 17.10
C ARG A 145 -13.72 -6.61 16.29
N LYS A 146 -14.29 -5.41 16.26
CA LYS A 146 -15.51 -5.15 15.48
C LYS A 146 -15.27 -5.32 13.97
N ILE A 147 -14.12 -4.89 13.46
CA ILE A 147 -13.74 -5.16 12.06
C ILE A 147 -13.68 -6.68 11.82
N ALA A 148 -13.06 -7.43 12.72
CA ALA A 148 -12.96 -8.88 12.61
C ALA A 148 -14.34 -9.57 12.71
N ASP A 149 -15.23 -9.08 13.58
CA ASP A 149 -16.58 -9.64 13.76
C ASP A 149 -17.44 -9.45 12.51
N TYR A 150 -17.34 -8.28 11.87
CA TYR A 150 -18.07 -7.97 10.64
C TYR A 150 -17.44 -8.60 9.37
N SER A 151 -16.18 -9.05 9.43
CA SER A 151 -15.51 -9.69 8.30
C SER A 151 -15.83 -11.19 8.26
N ASP A 152 -16.07 -11.73 7.07
CA ASP A 152 -16.16 -13.19 6.86
C ASP A 152 -14.78 -13.81 6.95
N PHE A 153 -13.76 -13.17 6.35
CA PHE A 153 -12.37 -13.60 6.38
C PHE A 153 -11.43 -12.42 6.63
N LEU A 154 -10.32 -12.71 7.28
CA LEU A 154 -9.22 -11.77 7.50
C LEU A 154 -7.97 -12.28 6.79
N VAL A 155 -7.27 -11.36 6.14
CA VAL A 155 -5.97 -11.62 5.53
C VAL A 155 -4.93 -10.77 6.24
N VAL A 156 -3.81 -11.38 6.57
CA VAL A 156 -2.58 -10.73 7.05
C VAL A 156 -1.40 -11.22 6.23
N MET A 157 -0.31 -10.47 6.21
CA MET A 157 0.82 -10.78 5.34
C MET A 157 1.95 -11.54 6.03
N THR A 158 1.90 -11.68 7.38
CA THR A 158 2.91 -12.38 8.16
C THR A 158 2.31 -13.23 9.28
N ASP A 159 3.01 -14.29 9.68
CA ASP A 159 2.64 -15.10 10.85
C ASP A 159 2.69 -14.31 12.16
N ILE A 160 3.57 -13.31 12.25
CA ILE A 160 3.64 -12.40 13.40
C ILE A 160 2.33 -11.63 13.51
N SER A 161 1.82 -11.05 12.42
CA SER A 161 0.55 -10.34 12.41
C SER A 161 -0.62 -11.25 12.80
N LYS A 162 -0.64 -12.50 12.31
CA LYS A 162 -1.63 -13.50 12.74
C LYS A 162 -1.54 -13.76 14.25
N THR A 163 -0.33 -13.98 14.77
CA THR A 163 -0.11 -14.21 16.20
C THR A 163 -0.60 -13.03 17.04
N ILE A 164 -0.29 -11.79 16.64
CA ILE A 164 -0.74 -10.58 17.34
C ILE A 164 -2.28 -10.51 17.34
N LEU A 165 -2.96 -10.75 16.21
CA LEU A 165 -4.42 -10.75 16.15
C LEU A 165 -5.03 -11.80 17.11
N MET A 166 -4.44 -12.97 17.19
CA MET A 166 -4.91 -14.02 18.10
C MET A 166 -4.67 -13.67 19.58
N THR A 167 -3.45 -13.26 19.92
CA THR A 167 -3.04 -13.09 21.32
C THR A 167 -3.48 -11.77 21.93
N ASN A 168 -3.33 -10.66 21.20
CA ASN A 168 -3.59 -9.32 21.72
C ASN A 168 -5.06 -8.90 21.50
N TYR A 169 -5.66 -9.38 20.42
CA TYR A 169 -7.06 -9.03 20.08
C TYR A 169 -8.06 -10.16 20.35
N GLY A 170 -7.61 -11.39 20.56
CA GLY A 170 -8.47 -12.55 20.84
C GLY A 170 -9.28 -13.01 19.62
N ILE A 171 -8.77 -12.80 18.41
CA ILE A 171 -9.46 -13.19 17.17
C ILE A 171 -9.20 -14.69 16.91
N ALA A 172 -10.25 -15.43 16.56
CA ALA A 172 -10.15 -16.86 16.31
C ALA A 172 -9.28 -17.16 15.07
N GLU A 173 -8.35 -18.10 15.20
CA GLU A 173 -7.42 -18.49 14.15
C GLU A 173 -8.11 -18.85 12.81
N ARG A 174 -9.24 -19.55 12.86
CA ARG A 174 -10.01 -19.96 11.68
C ARG A 174 -10.47 -18.80 10.77
N LYS A 175 -10.51 -17.57 11.30
CA LYS A 175 -10.86 -16.36 10.54
C LYS A 175 -9.67 -15.76 9.82
N ILE A 176 -8.44 -16.15 10.16
CA ILE A 176 -7.21 -15.46 9.72
C ILE A 176 -6.45 -16.34 8.74
N SER A 177 -6.25 -15.83 7.54
CA SER A 177 -5.36 -16.41 6.53
C SER A 177 -4.09 -15.58 6.41
N VAL A 178 -2.93 -16.24 6.41
CA VAL A 178 -1.66 -15.60 6.09
C VAL A 178 -1.41 -15.73 4.60
N ILE A 179 -1.36 -14.58 3.90
CA ILE A 179 -1.01 -14.50 2.48
C ILE A 179 0.13 -13.52 2.37
N SER A 180 1.33 -14.02 2.14
CA SER A 180 2.54 -13.19 2.05
C SER A 180 2.42 -12.13 0.97
N HIS A 181 3.08 -10.99 1.20
CA HIS A 181 3.15 -9.92 0.22
C HIS A 181 3.75 -10.43 -1.10
N GLY A 182 3.08 -10.14 -2.21
CA GLY A 182 3.59 -10.47 -3.54
C GLY A 182 4.80 -9.62 -3.90
N THR A 183 5.63 -10.16 -4.78
CA THR A 183 6.76 -9.44 -5.37
C THR A 183 6.64 -9.44 -6.88
N HIS A 184 7.14 -8.39 -7.53
CA HIS A 184 7.18 -8.34 -8.98
C HIS A 184 8.22 -9.33 -9.52
N LEU A 185 7.81 -10.11 -10.53
CA LEU A 185 8.75 -10.92 -11.30
C LEU A 185 9.54 -9.99 -12.21
N VAL A 186 10.82 -9.88 -11.97
CA VAL A 186 11.73 -9.13 -12.86
C VAL A 186 12.07 -10.03 -14.05
N ALA A 187 11.74 -9.58 -15.27
CA ALA A 187 12.26 -10.20 -16.48
C ALA A 187 13.80 -10.18 -16.40
N SER A 188 14.46 -11.26 -16.91
CA SER A 188 15.90 -11.45 -16.78
C SER A 188 16.68 -10.16 -17.05
N PHE A 189 17.79 -9.98 -16.30
CA PHE A 189 18.67 -8.80 -16.31
C PHE A 189 19.07 -8.28 -17.71
N ASP A 190 19.02 -9.14 -18.74
CA ASP A 190 19.46 -8.83 -20.09
C ASP A 190 18.47 -8.00 -20.93
N ASN A 191 17.19 -7.92 -20.53
CA ASN A 191 16.13 -7.31 -21.34
C ASN A 191 15.70 -5.91 -20.93
N LEU A 192 16.17 -5.38 -19.81
CA LEU A 192 15.85 -4.02 -19.40
C LEU A 192 16.84 -3.04 -20.03
N GLN A 193 16.30 -2.12 -20.83
CA GLN A 193 17.06 -0.97 -21.34
C GLN A 193 17.39 -0.06 -20.13
N HIS A 194 18.53 -0.31 -19.53
CA HIS A 194 18.99 0.42 -18.34
C HIS A 194 19.24 1.89 -18.66
N LYS A 195 18.25 2.74 -18.42
CA LYS A 195 18.37 4.20 -18.59
C LYS A 195 19.47 4.81 -17.70
N THR A 196 19.80 4.15 -16.57
CA THR A 196 20.82 4.62 -15.62
C THR A 196 22.17 3.88 -15.76
N LYS A 197 22.37 3.11 -16.83
CA LYS A 197 23.48 2.15 -17.00
C LYS A 197 24.87 2.69 -16.68
N ASN A 198 25.10 3.99 -16.82
CA ASN A 198 26.41 4.63 -16.64
C ASN A 198 26.53 5.48 -15.36
N GLN A 199 25.45 5.68 -14.59
CA GLN A 199 25.46 6.68 -13.53
C GLN A 199 26.20 6.22 -12.25
N PHE A 200 26.30 4.90 -12.02
CA PHE A 200 26.92 4.32 -10.82
C PHE A 200 27.80 3.09 -11.12
N SER A 201 28.34 2.97 -12.34
CA SER A 201 29.03 1.75 -12.82
C SER A 201 30.20 1.31 -11.92
N ASP A 202 30.87 2.28 -11.29
CA ASP A 202 32.07 2.03 -10.48
C ASP A 202 31.80 2.22 -8.98
N ARG A 203 30.53 2.26 -8.58
CA ARG A 203 30.11 2.50 -7.20
C ARG A 203 29.44 1.26 -6.59
N VAL A 204 29.70 1.05 -5.30
CA VAL A 204 28.93 0.10 -4.48
C VAL A 204 27.65 0.79 -4.03
N VAL A 205 26.51 0.40 -4.61
CA VAL A 205 25.23 1.08 -4.37
C VAL A 205 24.54 0.48 -3.15
N LEU A 206 24.32 1.32 -2.15
CA LEU A 206 23.40 1.08 -1.03
C LEU A 206 22.09 1.83 -1.33
N THR A 207 20.95 1.28 -0.91
CA THR A 207 19.66 1.92 -1.21
C THR A 207 18.67 1.78 -0.05
N THR A 208 17.91 2.85 0.20
CA THR A 208 16.63 2.81 0.91
C THR A 208 15.57 3.45 0.03
N PHE A 209 14.40 2.84 -0.10
CA PHE A 209 13.30 3.45 -0.87
C PHE A 209 11.99 3.48 -0.08
N GLY A 210 11.07 4.33 -0.55
CA GLY A 210 9.71 4.47 -0.04
C GLY A 210 9.39 5.90 0.38
N LEU A 211 8.14 6.15 0.77
CA LEU A 211 7.71 7.46 1.26
C LEU A 211 8.41 7.80 2.58
N LEU A 212 9.14 8.92 2.58
CA LEU A 212 9.99 9.32 3.72
C LEU A 212 9.17 9.81 4.90
N ASN A 213 9.52 9.31 6.08
CA ASN A 213 9.02 9.76 7.37
C ASN A 213 10.05 9.41 8.47
N GLU A 214 9.91 9.98 9.65
CA GLU A 214 10.84 9.77 10.78
C GLU A 214 10.93 8.29 11.21
N GLY A 215 9.85 7.50 11.06
CA GLY A 215 9.83 6.08 11.40
C GLY A 215 10.81 5.22 10.59
N LYS A 216 11.25 5.71 9.42
CA LYS A 216 12.27 5.02 8.61
C LYS A 216 13.68 5.14 9.18
N SER A 217 13.94 6.09 10.08
CA SER A 217 15.25 6.27 10.74
C SER A 217 16.45 6.25 9.78
N ILE A 218 16.34 6.96 8.65
CA ILE A 218 17.38 6.99 7.60
C ILE A 218 18.67 7.62 8.15
N GLU A 219 18.55 8.51 9.13
CA GLU A 219 19.69 9.09 9.84
C GLU A 219 20.63 8.04 10.45
N THR A 220 20.11 6.88 10.84
CA THR A 220 20.94 5.76 11.36
C THR A 220 21.91 5.24 10.30
N ALA A 221 21.48 5.14 9.04
CA ALA A 221 22.38 4.79 7.94
C ALA A 221 23.40 5.89 7.66
N LEU A 222 22.97 7.17 7.68
CA LEU A 222 23.86 8.30 7.47
C LEU A 222 24.96 8.37 8.55
N ASP A 223 24.64 8.08 9.82
CA ASP A 223 25.61 8.05 10.92
C ASP A 223 26.67 6.95 10.75
N ALA A 224 26.33 5.84 10.12
CA ALA A 224 27.27 4.75 9.86
C ALA A 224 28.18 4.98 8.64
N LEU A 225 27.75 5.82 7.68
CA LEU A 225 28.46 6.00 6.42
C LEU A 225 29.90 6.49 6.54
N PRO A 226 30.29 7.44 7.42
CA PRO A 226 31.68 7.89 7.50
C PRO A 226 32.68 6.75 7.71
N GLN A 227 32.39 5.82 8.63
CA GLN A 227 33.25 4.67 8.89
C GLN A 227 33.28 3.67 7.73
N ILE A 228 32.17 3.57 6.98
CA ILE A 228 32.08 2.70 5.79
C ILE A 228 32.91 3.31 4.65
N ILE A 229 32.80 4.61 4.41
CA ILE A 229 33.49 5.32 3.33
C ILE A 229 35.00 5.32 3.55
N GLU A 230 35.47 5.40 4.80
CA GLU A 230 36.90 5.29 5.13
C GLU A 230 37.51 3.99 4.57
N LYS A 231 36.76 2.88 4.60
CA LYS A 231 37.20 1.56 4.10
C LYS A 231 36.80 1.31 2.66
N PHE A 232 35.68 1.88 2.22
CA PHE A 232 35.08 1.67 0.89
C PHE A 232 34.69 3.02 0.27
N PRO A 233 35.62 3.83 -0.20
CA PRO A 233 35.37 5.19 -0.68
C PRO A 233 34.45 5.25 -1.91
N ASN A 234 34.32 4.16 -2.65
CA ASN A 234 33.43 4.05 -3.82
C ASN A 234 31.97 3.74 -3.48
N VAL A 235 31.58 3.69 -2.19
CA VAL A 235 30.19 3.52 -1.79
C VAL A 235 29.35 4.75 -2.16
N ILE A 236 28.13 4.53 -2.63
CA ILE A 236 27.09 5.55 -2.77
C ILE A 236 25.78 5.07 -2.14
N TYR A 237 25.14 5.92 -1.35
CA TYR A 237 23.84 5.65 -0.73
C TYR A 237 22.73 6.42 -1.44
N LEU A 238 21.76 5.71 -1.98
CA LEU A 238 20.59 6.25 -2.66
C LEU A 238 19.40 6.26 -1.71
N ILE A 239 18.85 7.43 -1.45
CA ILE A 239 17.63 7.64 -0.67
C ILE A 239 16.53 7.99 -1.66
N ILE A 240 15.64 7.03 -1.93
CA ILE A 240 14.67 7.10 -3.01
C ILE A 240 13.26 7.28 -2.46
N GLY A 241 12.57 8.34 -2.87
CA GLY A 241 11.18 8.59 -2.59
C GLY A 241 10.87 10.02 -2.16
N LYS A 242 9.61 10.40 -2.30
CA LYS A 242 9.06 11.65 -1.76
C LYS A 242 8.84 11.54 -0.26
N THR A 243 8.66 12.67 0.40
CA THR A 243 8.10 12.70 1.75
C THR A 243 6.65 12.20 1.73
N HIS A 244 6.27 11.44 2.75
CA HIS A 244 4.91 10.90 2.84
C HIS A 244 3.86 12.03 2.79
N PRO A 245 2.81 11.95 1.96
CA PRO A 245 1.84 13.04 1.78
C PRO A 245 1.22 13.54 3.10
N GLU A 246 0.88 12.65 4.01
CA GLU A 246 0.33 13.04 5.32
C GLU A 246 1.37 13.73 6.22
N VAL A 247 2.66 13.39 6.08
CA VAL A 247 3.75 14.09 6.77
C VAL A 247 3.91 15.50 6.20
N ILE A 248 3.84 15.65 4.87
CA ILE A 248 3.88 16.97 4.23
C ILE A 248 2.74 17.87 4.75
N LYS A 249 1.50 17.35 4.83
CA LYS A 249 0.36 18.12 5.34
C LYS A 249 0.55 18.59 6.78
N ARG A 250 1.19 17.79 7.62
CA ARG A 250 1.36 18.04 9.05
C ARG A 250 2.62 18.84 9.40
N GLU A 251 3.74 18.52 8.77
CA GLU A 251 5.09 18.96 9.16
C GLU A 251 5.92 19.51 7.99
N GLY A 252 5.39 19.48 6.76
CA GLY A 252 6.14 19.84 5.57
C GLY A 252 7.32 18.90 5.30
N GLU A 253 8.43 19.46 4.83
CA GLU A 253 9.65 18.71 4.48
C GLU A 253 10.66 18.64 5.67
N LYS A 254 10.21 18.80 6.91
CA LYS A 254 11.07 18.88 8.10
C LYS A 254 12.07 17.72 8.18
N TYR A 255 11.58 16.46 8.06
CA TYR A 255 12.45 15.29 8.15
C TYR A 255 13.45 15.21 7.00
N ARG A 256 13.03 15.53 5.77
CA ARG A 256 13.92 15.56 4.62
C ARG A 256 15.01 16.63 4.77
N ASN A 257 14.65 17.83 5.22
CA ASN A 257 15.62 18.90 5.47
C ASN A 257 16.61 18.50 6.55
N PHE A 258 16.17 17.86 7.62
CA PHE A 258 17.06 17.30 8.64
C PHE A 258 18.06 16.29 8.04
N LEU A 259 17.63 15.42 7.11
CA LEU A 259 18.54 14.48 6.44
C LEU A 259 19.55 15.21 5.53
N TYR A 260 19.13 16.27 4.83
CA TYR A 260 20.06 17.10 4.03
C TYR A 260 21.12 17.78 4.91
N GLU A 261 20.71 18.43 6.00
CA GLU A 261 21.62 19.04 6.97
C GLU A 261 22.61 18.00 7.52
N LYS A 262 22.13 16.80 7.83
CA LYS A 262 22.97 15.70 8.32
C LYS A 262 24.01 15.26 7.29
N VAL A 263 23.65 15.16 6.02
CA VAL A 263 24.58 14.86 4.92
C VAL A 263 25.67 15.92 4.83
N GLN A 264 25.32 17.20 4.94
CA GLN A 264 26.28 18.31 4.92
C GLN A 264 27.20 18.28 6.14
N ASN A 265 26.63 18.09 7.33
CA ASN A 265 27.41 18.09 8.59
C ASN A 265 28.39 16.90 8.66
N LEU A 266 28.11 15.80 8.01
CA LEU A 266 28.95 14.61 7.93
C LEU A 266 29.83 14.57 6.67
N HIS A 267 29.80 15.62 5.83
CA HIS A 267 30.56 15.75 4.57
C HIS A 267 30.33 14.57 3.60
N LEU A 268 29.06 14.13 3.45
CA LEU A 268 28.66 12.96 2.67
C LEU A 268 28.14 13.29 1.26
N GLU A 269 28.26 14.52 0.79
CA GLU A 269 27.66 15.00 -0.48
C GLU A 269 28.11 14.18 -1.70
N ASN A 270 29.31 13.63 -1.66
CA ASN A 270 29.85 12.78 -2.73
C ASN A 270 29.38 11.33 -2.65
N ASN A 271 28.82 10.89 -1.52
CA ASN A 271 28.46 9.50 -1.24
C ASN A 271 26.96 9.30 -0.99
N VAL A 272 26.16 10.36 -1.01
CA VAL A 272 24.69 10.30 -0.82
C VAL A 272 23.99 11.00 -1.98
N ARG A 273 22.91 10.38 -2.47
CA ARG A 273 22.01 10.95 -3.47
C ARG A 273 20.56 10.80 -3.03
N PHE A 274 19.82 11.90 -3.05
CA PHE A 274 18.36 11.90 -2.88
C PHE A 274 17.69 11.87 -4.23
N ILE A 275 16.71 10.97 -4.39
CA ILE A 275 15.85 10.85 -5.56
C ILE A 275 14.44 11.17 -5.12
N ASN A 276 14.10 12.47 -5.15
CA ASN A 276 12.88 13.05 -4.56
C ASN A 276 11.67 12.94 -5.48
N LYS A 277 11.37 11.73 -5.94
CA LYS A 277 10.19 11.49 -6.77
C LYS A 277 9.54 10.15 -6.43
N TYR A 278 8.26 10.05 -6.72
CA TYR A 278 7.55 8.78 -6.75
C TYR A 278 7.91 8.09 -8.07
N LEU A 279 8.62 6.97 -7.99
CA LEU A 279 9.09 6.24 -9.15
C LEU A 279 7.99 5.35 -9.71
N SER A 280 7.95 5.19 -11.04
CA SER A 280 7.25 4.07 -11.66
C SER A 280 7.90 2.74 -11.25
N LEU A 281 7.19 1.63 -11.40
CA LEU A 281 7.73 0.31 -11.09
C LEU A 281 9.03 0.04 -11.86
N ASP A 282 9.05 0.33 -13.16
CA ASP A 282 10.22 0.10 -14.02
C ASP A 282 11.43 0.93 -13.57
N GLU A 283 11.21 2.20 -13.21
CA GLU A 283 12.28 3.06 -12.68
C GLU A 283 12.81 2.53 -11.33
N LEU A 284 11.91 2.10 -10.43
CA LEU A 284 12.29 1.54 -9.15
C LEU A 284 13.09 0.25 -9.33
N MET A 285 12.63 -0.64 -10.23
CA MET A 285 13.34 -1.89 -10.53
C MET A 285 14.72 -1.66 -11.13
N ASP A 286 14.90 -0.62 -11.96
CA ASP A 286 16.22 -0.24 -12.51
C ASP A 286 17.19 0.19 -11.39
N TYR A 287 16.73 0.92 -10.36
CA TYR A 287 17.57 1.25 -9.21
C TYR A 287 17.85 0.02 -8.30
N LEU A 288 16.84 -0.80 -8.04
CA LEU A 288 16.99 -1.96 -7.16
C LEU A 288 17.91 -3.03 -7.74
N GLN A 289 17.91 -3.25 -9.04
CA GLN A 289 18.83 -4.17 -9.72
C GLN A 289 20.30 -3.77 -9.57
N ARG A 290 20.58 -2.48 -9.39
CA ARG A 290 21.94 -1.95 -9.15
C ARG A 290 22.29 -1.93 -7.69
N THR A 291 21.32 -2.08 -6.83
CA THR A 291 21.50 -2.05 -5.38
C THR A 291 22.26 -3.31 -4.95
N LYS A 292 23.44 -3.08 -4.35
CA LYS A 292 24.22 -4.18 -3.77
C LYS A 292 23.69 -4.57 -2.39
N ILE A 293 23.26 -3.56 -1.60
CA ILE A 293 22.71 -3.76 -0.26
C ILE A 293 21.53 -2.81 -0.06
N TYR A 294 20.37 -3.36 0.25
CA TYR A 294 19.23 -2.60 0.69
C TYR A 294 19.30 -2.36 2.19
N LEU A 295 19.17 -1.10 2.62
CA LEU A 295 19.21 -0.72 4.02
C LEU A 295 17.79 -0.50 4.54
N PHE A 296 17.42 -1.27 5.55
CA PHE A 296 16.18 -1.13 6.29
C PHE A 296 16.48 -0.73 7.73
N THR A 297 16.32 0.56 8.03
CA THR A 297 16.71 1.19 9.31
C THR A 297 15.54 1.54 10.22
N SER A 298 14.32 1.15 9.83
CA SER A 298 13.12 1.48 10.60
C SER A 298 13.24 1.06 12.06
N LYS A 299 12.91 1.99 12.96
CA LYS A 299 12.84 1.76 14.41
C LYS A 299 11.44 1.44 14.90
N ASP A 300 10.44 1.55 14.03
CA ASP A 300 9.07 1.27 14.40
C ASP A 300 8.85 -0.24 14.47
N PRO A 301 8.65 -0.81 15.69
CA PRO A 301 8.39 -2.24 15.84
C PRO A 301 7.05 -2.65 15.22
N ASN A 302 6.20 -1.69 14.86
CA ASN A 302 4.89 -1.91 14.26
C ASN A 302 4.95 -2.01 12.73
N GLN A 303 6.08 -1.68 12.11
CA GLN A 303 6.33 -1.89 10.68
C GLN A 303 6.73 -3.36 10.39
N ALA A 304 5.99 -4.30 10.92
CA ALA A 304 6.23 -5.72 10.65
C ALA A 304 5.87 -6.11 9.20
N VAL A 305 5.39 -5.16 8.40
CA VAL A 305 4.84 -5.44 7.07
C VAL A 305 5.14 -4.28 6.12
N SER A 306 6.36 -4.07 5.74
CA SER A 306 6.67 -3.16 4.64
C SER A 306 7.70 -3.76 3.71
#